data_5eb7395878d3fa4297b17d51d2c45034
#
_entry.id   5eb7395878d3fa4297b17d51d2c45034
#
_cell.length_a   1.000
_cell.length_b   1.000
_cell.length_c   1.000
_cell.angle_alpha   90.00
_cell.angle_beta   90.00
_cell.angle_gamma   90.00
#
_symmetry.space_group_name_H-M   'P 1'
#
loop_
_entity.id
_entity.type
_entity.pdbx_description
1 polymer ?
#
loop_
_entity_poly.entity_id
_entity_poly.type
_entity_poly.pdbx_seq_one_letter_code
_entity_poly.pdbx_strand_id
1 'polypeptide(L)'
;NELGVRTAFIASADQGHAHDPNGPYGYDETSKAFDEYVLDAVKSNNLGKLLELTQDFIERAKPDSFWQMLILHGVLKKTKLRNTLNVYECPTYFGMLVATYE
;
A
#
# COMPACT_ATOMS: atom_id res chain seq x y z
N ASN A 1 19.43 10.06 -12.36
CA ASN A 1 20.25 8.89 -11.98
C ASN A 1 21.69 9.16 -12.40
N GLU A 2 22.60 9.01 -11.46
CA GLU A 2 24.01 9.36 -11.63
C GLU A 2 24.73 8.52 -12.69
N LEU A 3 24.25 7.29 -12.92
CA LEU A 3 24.86 6.39 -13.90
C LEU A 3 24.34 6.60 -15.32
N GLY A 4 23.39 7.51 -15.50
CA GLY A 4 22.81 7.76 -16.82
C GLY A 4 21.97 6.63 -17.38
N VAL A 5 21.55 5.66 -16.55
CA VAL A 5 20.68 4.55 -16.96
C VAL A 5 19.27 4.76 -16.43
N ARG A 6 18.30 4.17 -17.12
CA ARG A 6 16.92 4.18 -16.67
C ARG A 6 16.75 3.08 -15.62
N THR A 7 16.10 3.43 -14.52
CA THR A 7 15.80 2.47 -13.46
C THR A 7 14.33 2.55 -13.11
N ALA A 8 13.78 1.43 -12.64
CA ALA A 8 12.44 1.37 -12.09
C ALA A 8 12.51 0.75 -10.70
N PHE A 9 11.77 1.34 -9.75
CA PHE A 9 11.61 0.78 -8.42
C PHE A 9 10.22 0.16 -8.32
N ILE A 10 10.17 -1.11 -7.92
CA ILE A 10 8.90 -1.82 -7.76
C ILE A 10 8.73 -2.25 -6.31
N ALA A 11 7.69 -1.72 -5.67
CA ALA A 11 7.27 -2.17 -4.34
C ALA A 11 6.19 -3.25 -4.53
N SER A 12 6.59 -4.51 -4.34
CA SER A 12 5.67 -5.65 -4.50
C SER A 12 5.02 -5.95 -3.15
N ALA A 13 3.70 -5.78 -3.07
CA ALA A 13 2.99 -5.88 -1.81
C ALA A 13 1.49 -6.07 -2.03
N ASP A 14 0.87 -6.90 -1.22
CA ASP A 14 -0.59 -7.05 -1.18
C ASP A 14 -1.13 -6.29 0.03
N GLN A 15 -2.37 -5.84 -0.05
CA GLN A 15 -2.99 -5.04 1.00
C GLN A 15 -3.62 -5.92 2.09
N GLY A 16 -4.64 -5.45 2.79
CA GLY A 16 -5.25 -6.20 3.88
C GLY A 16 -5.80 -7.56 3.46
N HIS A 17 -5.66 -8.56 4.32
CA HIS A 17 -6.00 -9.95 4.00
C HIS A 17 -7.24 -10.48 4.71
N ALA A 18 -7.92 -9.68 5.51
CA ALA A 18 -9.09 -10.10 6.27
C ALA A 18 -10.40 -9.55 5.67
N HIS A 19 -10.60 -9.72 4.37
CA HIS A 19 -11.78 -9.23 3.66
C HIS A 19 -12.91 -10.24 3.53
N ASP A 20 -12.64 -11.53 3.72
CA ASP A 20 -13.61 -12.60 3.46
C ASP A 20 -13.77 -13.50 4.69
N PRO A 21 -14.98 -13.58 5.29
CA PRO A 21 -15.19 -14.44 6.46
C PRO A 21 -14.92 -15.92 6.18
N ASN A 22 -14.97 -16.33 4.90
CA ASN A 22 -14.66 -17.71 4.49
C ASN A 22 -13.21 -17.85 3.99
N GLY A 23 -12.41 -16.78 4.04
CA GLY A 23 -11.02 -16.81 3.62
C GLY A 23 -10.10 -17.33 4.72
N PRO A 24 -8.80 -17.52 4.37
CA PRO A 24 -7.83 -18.11 5.31
C PRO A 24 -7.55 -17.26 6.55
N TYR A 25 -7.81 -15.96 6.50
CA TYR A 25 -7.58 -15.03 7.61
C TYR A 25 -8.86 -14.51 8.25
N GLY A 26 -10.04 -14.99 7.77
CA GLY A 26 -11.33 -14.51 8.26
C GLY A 26 -11.63 -13.09 7.82
N TYR A 27 -12.60 -12.48 8.51
CA TYR A 27 -13.02 -11.11 8.23
C TYR A 27 -12.71 -10.19 9.40
N ASP A 28 -12.12 -9.05 9.10
CA ASP A 28 -11.97 -7.93 10.03
C ASP A 28 -12.16 -6.64 9.24
N GLU A 29 -13.01 -5.76 9.74
CA GLU A 29 -13.32 -4.49 9.09
C GLU A 29 -12.09 -3.59 8.89
N THR A 30 -11.03 -3.81 9.67
CA THR A 30 -9.80 -3.05 9.54
C THR A 30 -9.07 -3.29 8.22
N SER A 31 -9.29 -4.44 7.57
CA SER A 31 -8.69 -4.68 6.25
C SER A 31 -9.20 -3.69 5.22
N LYS A 32 -10.51 -3.48 5.17
CA LYS A 32 -11.10 -2.49 4.27
C LYS A 32 -10.63 -1.08 4.62
N ALA A 33 -10.65 -0.75 5.91
CA ALA A 33 -10.21 0.56 6.38
C ALA A 33 -8.74 0.80 6.08
N PHE A 34 -7.90 -0.22 6.23
CA PHE A 34 -6.48 -0.14 5.88
C PHE A 34 -6.30 0.14 4.40
N ASP A 35 -6.99 -0.63 3.55
CA ASP A 35 -6.88 -0.47 2.11
C ASP A 35 -7.33 0.92 1.65
N GLU A 36 -8.41 1.43 2.21
CA GLU A 36 -8.88 2.80 1.92
C GLU A 36 -7.87 3.84 2.38
N TYR A 37 -7.25 3.64 3.52
CA TYR A 37 -6.23 4.53 4.05
C TYR A 37 -4.99 4.56 3.16
N VAL A 38 -4.53 3.38 2.73
CA VAL A 38 -3.38 3.27 1.82
C VAL A 38 -3.70 3.94 0.49
N LEU A 39 -4.88 3.69 -0.07
CA LEU A 39 -5.28 4.27 -1.34
C LEU A 39 -5.32 5.79 -1.25
N ASP A 40 -5.85 6.35 -0.16
CA ASP A 40 -5.85 7.78 0.06
C ASP A 40 -4.43 8.34 0.18
N ALA A 41 -3.54 7.65 0.91
CA ALA A 41 -2.15 8.06 1.06
C ALA A 41 -1.42 8.08 -0.30
N VAL A 42 -1.70 7.10 -1.16
CA VAL A 42 -1.13 7.03 -2.51
C VAL A 42 -1.66 8.18 -3.37
N LYS A 43 -2.97 8.34 -3.43
CA LYS A 43 -3.62 9.38 -4.26
C LYS A 43 -3.23 10.80 -3.85
N SER A 44 -3.08 11.04 -2.55
CA SER A 44 -2.71 12.36 -2.03
C SER A 44 -1.20 12.62 -2.07
N ASN A 45 -0.40 11.66 -2.55
CA ASN A 45 1.06 11.73 -2.53
C ASN A 45 1.61 11.94 -1.12
N ASN A 46 1.02 11.27 -0.16
CA ASN A 46 1.38 11.41 1.26
C ASN A 46 1.46 10.03 1.94
N LEU A 47 2.40 9.19 1.49
CA LEU A 47 2.63 7.88 2.10
C LEU A 47 3.11 7.97 3.54
N GLY A 48 3.60 9.14 3.97
CA GLY A 48 3.97 9.38 5.35
C GLY A 48 2.82 9.19 6.34
N LYS A 49 1.56 9.28 5.89
CA LYS A 49 0.39 8.99 6.71
C LYS A 49 0.43 7.59 7.33
N LEU A 50 1.08 6.64 6.65
CA LEU A 50 1.15 5.26 7.14
C LEU A 50 1.86 5.16 8.49
N LEU A 51 2.72 6.12 8.82
CA LEU A 51 3.41 6.17 10.11
C LEU A 51 2.47 6.48 11.28
N GLU A 52 1.25 6.97 11.00
CA GLU A 52 0.26 7.29 12.02
C GLU A 52 -0.59 6.08 12.43
N LEU A 53 -0.49 4.96 11.71
CA LEU A 53 -1.26 3.75 12.00
C LEU A 53 -0.74 3.07 13.27
N THR A 54 -1.68 2.57 14.10
CA THR A 54 -1.32 1.84 15.31
C THR A 54 -0.94 0.41 14.99
N GLN A 55 -0.14 -0.20 15.86
CA GLN A 55 0.26 -1.59 15.73
C GLN A 55 -0.96 -2.52 15.74
N ASP A 56 -1.93 -2.27 16.63
CA ASP A 56 -3.16 -3.06 16.70
C ASP A 56 -3.94 -3.03 15.41
N PHE A 57 -4.10 -1.84 14.81
CA PHE A 57 -4.81 -1.68 13.54
C PHE A 57 -4.13 -2.49 12.43
N ILE A 58 -2.81 -2.42 12.36
CA ILE A 58 -2.03 -3.14 11.34
C ILE A 58 -2.17 -4.65 11.53
N GLU A 59 -2.06 -5.14 12.78
CA GLU A 59 -2.18 -6.56 13.06
C GLU A 59 -3.56 -7.11 12.69
N ARG A 60 -4.61 -6.34 12.93
CA ARG A 60 -5.98 -6.75 12.61
C ARG A 60 -6.24 -6.74 11.10
N ALA A 61 -5.70 -5.78 10.38
CA ALA A 61 -5.87 -5.65 8.94
C ALA A 61 -5.10 -6.72 8.15
N LYS A 62 -4.06 -7.28 8.75
CA LYS A 62 -3.21 -8.33 8.16
C LYS A 62 -2.69 -7.97 6.75
N PRO A 63 -2.07 -6.80 6.58
CA PRO A 63 -1.50 -6.44 5.28
C PRO A 63 -0.17 -7.14 5.05
N ASP A 64 0.16 -7.35 3.79
CA ASP A 64 1.49 -7.78 3.38
C ASP A 64 2.18 -6.65 2.61
N SER A 65 2.00 -5.43 3.10
CA SER A 65 2.43 -4.25 2.35
C SER A 65 3.04 -3.15 3.21
N PHE A 66 2.84 -3.17 4.53
CA PHE A 66 3.15 -2.01 5.36
C PHE A 66 4.62 -1.60 5.24
N TRP A 67 5.53 -2.55 5.40
CA TRP A 67 6.97 -2.26 5.33
C TRP A 67 7.40 -1.88 3.92
N GLN A 68 6.87 -2.57 2.91
CA GLN A 68 7.15 -2.27 1.50
C GLN A 68 6.71 -0.86 1.14
N MET A 69 5.54 -0.44 1.63
CA MET A 69 5.05 0.91 1.40
C MET A 69 5.90 1.96 2.11
N LEU A 70 6.44 1.66 3.28
CA LEU A 70 7.36 2.57 3.96
C LEU A 70 8.69 2.70 3.21
N ILE A 71 9.17 1.62 2.60
CA ILE A 71 10.36 1.68 1.74
C ILE A 71 10.06 2.56 0.52
N LEU A 72 8.90 2.40 -0.10
CA LEU A 72 8.47 3.27 -1.20
C LEU A 72 8.40 4.73 -0.76
N HIS A 73 7.87 5.00 0.42
CA HIS A 73 7.84 6.34 0.99
C HIS A 73 9.25 6.95 1.04
N GLY A 74 10.23 6.17 1.49
CA GLY A 74 11.62 6.60 1.52
C GLY A 74 12.18 6.96 0.14
N VAL A 75 11.86 6.14 -0.87
CA VAL A 75 12.25 6.41 -2.25
C VAL A 75 11.61 7.70 -2.76
N LEU A 76 10.32 7.89 -2.49
CA LEU A 76 9.59 9.08 -2.96
C LEU A 76 10.09 10.35 -2.29
N LYS A 77 10.63 10.29 -1.08
CA LYS A 77 11.23 11.45 -0.42
C LYS A 77 12.50 11.93 -1.13
N LYS A 78 13.15 11.07 -1.88
CA LYS A 78 14.40 11.39 -2.59
C LYS A 78 14.17 11.67 -4.08
N THR A 79 12.93 11.65 -4.53
CA THR A 79 12.57 11.86 -5.93
C THR A 79 11.46 12.88 -6.03
N LYS A 80 11.17 13.32 -7.27
CA LYS A 80 10.07 14.24 -7.55
C LYS A 80 8.89 13.53 -8.18
N LEU A 81 8.82 12.22 -8.03
CA LEU A 81 7.75 11.41 -8.61
C LEU A 81 6.44 11.63 -7.88
N ARG A 82 5.35 11.62 -8.64
CA ARG A 82 4.01 11.77 -8.11
C ARG A 82 3.11 10.68 -8.67
N ASN A 83 2.11 10.30 -7.89
CA ASN A 83 1.15 9.28 -8.31
C ASN A 83 0.35 9.73 -9.53
N THR A 84 0.24 8.84 -10.53
CA THR A 84 -0.44 9.14 -11.80
C THR A 84 -1.58 8.18 -12.10
N LEU A 85 -1.52 6.94 -11.67
CA LEU A 85 -2.54 5.94 -11.97
C LEU A 85 -2.75 5.03 -10.76
N ASN A 86 -4.01 4.69 -10.49
CA ASN A 86 -4.38 3.76 -9.43
C ASN A 86 -5.48 2.84 -9.89
N VAL A 87 -5.30 1.53 -9.65
CA VAL A 87 -6.34 0.52 -9.82
C VAL A 87 -6.36 -0.31 -8.54
N TYR A 88 -7.54 -0.38 -7.90
CA TYR A 88 -7.71 -1.17 -6.68
C TYR A 88 -8.89 -2.12 -6.86
N GLU A 89 -8.67 -3.38 -6.49
CA GLU A 89 -9.70 -4.41 -6.46
C GLU A 89 -9.44 -5.37 -5.30
N CYS A 90 -10.50 -6.00 -4.83
CA CYS A 90 -10.43 -7.05 -3.83
C CYS A 90 -11.25 -8.25 -4.34
N PRO A 91 -10.71 -8.99 -5.33
CA PRO A 91 -11.47 -10.08 -5.98
C PRO A 91 -11.63 -11.32 -5.10
N THR A 92 -10.78 -11.48 -4.08
CA THR A 92 -10.84 -12.61 -3.14
C THR A 92 -10.78 -12.10 -1.72
N TYR A 93 -9.86 -12.60 -0.91
CA TYR A 93 -9.76 -12.23 0.51
C TYR A 93 -8.75 -11.12 0.79
N PHE A 94 -7.99 -10.69 -0.18
CA PHE A 94 -6.99 -9.63 0.02
C PHE A 94 -7.15 -8.52 -1.02
N GLY A 95 -6.81 -7.31 -0.63
CA GLY A 95 -6.85 -6.15 -1.50
C GLY A 95 -5.63 -6.10 -2.41
N MET A 96 -5.86 -5.69 -3.66
CA MET A 96 -4.81 -5.55 -4.68
C MET A 96 -4.83 -4.11 -5.20
N LEU A 97 -3.68 -3.46 -5.14
CA LEU A 97 -3.51 -2.11 -5.64
C LEU A 97 -2.37 -2.07 -6.65
N VAL A 98 -2.65 -1.50 -7.83
CA VAL A 98 -1.62 -1.15 -8.80
C VAL A 98 -1.56 0.38 -8.85
N ALA A 99 -0.39 0.93 -8.64
CA ALA A 99 -0.19 2.38 -8.66
C ALA A 99 1.11 2.69 -9.39
N THR A 100 1.12 3.80 -10.13
CA THR A 100 2.31 4.27 -10.82
C THR A 100 2.67 5.67 -10.35
N TYR A 101 3.95 5.98 -10.41
CA TYR A 101 4.51 7.29 -10.07
C TYR A 101 5.44 7.72 -11.19
N GLU A 102 5.27 8.96 -11.62
CA GLU A 102 6.08 9.55 -12.70
C GLU A 102 6.59 10.94 -12.36
#